data_e7614e3837c73d5f2d225785f45cc92c
#
_entry.id   e7614e3837c73d5f2d225785f45cc92c
#
_cell.length_a   1.000
_cell.length_b   1.000
_cell.length_c   1.000
_cell.angle_alpha   90.00
_cell.angle_beta   90.00
_cell.angle_gamma   90.00
#
_symmetry.space_group_name_H-M   'P 1'
#
loop_
_entity.id
_entity.type
_entity.pdbx_description
1 polymer ?
#
loop_
_entity_poly.entity_id
_entity_poly.type
_entity_poly.pdbx_seq_one_letter_code
_entity_poly.pdbx_strand_id
1 'polypeptide(L)'
;MSNWKTEAVLLTIGLIAMGAEIRQGINNFVEKDRVVTVKGLAEMEVPANKVTWPLMYKEVGNDLATLYNKISDTNSAIVNFLKKKGITEDEISINAPEIIDMQAERYNSNPVPYRYNVTTVITVTSSKVDL
;
A
#
# COMPACT_ATOMS: atom_id res chain seq x y z
N MET A 1 -2.31 -19.89 -80.51
CA MET A 1 -1.93 -21.01 -79.64
C MET A 1 -1.40 -20.38 -78.38
N SER A 2 -2.14 -20.55 -77.31
CA SER A 2 -1.77 -20.02 -75.99
C SER A 2 -0.44 -20.63 -75.54
N ASN A 3 0.47 -19.79 -75.10
CA ASN A 3 1.80 -20.21 -74.60
C ASN A 3 1.68 -20.71 -73.17
N TRP A 4 0.80 -21.71 -72.94
CA TRP A 4 0.55 -22.35 -71.66
C TRP A 4 1.85 -22.56 -70.84
N LYS A 5 2.93 -23.01 -71.49
CA LYS A 5 4.18 -23.26 -70.80
C LYS A 5 4.80 -21.98 -70.21
N THR A 6 4.68 -20.86 -70.94
CA THR A 6 5.21 -19.57 -70.43
C THR A 6 4.33 -18.99 -69.33
N GLU A 7 3.03 -19.15 -69.45
CA GLU A 7 2.08 -18.74 -68.41
C GLU A 7 2.26 -19.57 -67.10
N ALA A 8 2.46 -20.90 -67.27
CA ALA A 8 2.74 -21.77 -66.12
C ALA A 8 4.08 -21.41 -65.42
N VAL A 9 5.11 -21.10 -66.17
CA VAL A 9 6.42 -20.67 -65.61
C VAL A 9 6.27 -19.34 -64.86
N LEU A 10 5.55 -18.37 -65.42
CA LEU A 10 5.31 -17.08 -64.76
C LEU A 10 4.53 -17.22 -63.46
N LEU A 11 3.49 -18.06 -63.46
CA LEU A 11 2.71 -18.37 -62.28
C LEU A 11 3.54 -19.03 -61.17
N THR A 12 4.40 -19.96 -61.56
CA THR A 12 5.30 -20.65 -60.61
C THR A 12 6.30 -19.70 -59.95
N ILE A 13 6.91 -18.78 -60.75
CA ILE A 13 7.81 -17.76 -60.23
C ILE A 13 7.06 -16.81 -59.30
N GLY A 14 5.84 -16.39 -59.63
CA GLY A 14 5.01 -15.54 -58.78
C GLY A 14 4.66 -16.21 -57.43
N LEU A 15 4.33 -17.49 -57.44
CA LEU A 15 4.05 -18.23 -56.20
C LEU A 15 5.30 -18.40 -55.33
N ILE A 16 6.45 -18.65 -55.91
CA ILE A 16 7.74 -18.74 -55.16
C ILE A 16 8.08 -17.40 -54.50
N ALA A 17 7.96 -16.30 -55.28
CA ALA A 17 8.20 -14.97 -54.75
C ALA A 17 7.27 -14.62 -53.61
N MET A 18 5.97 -14.89 -53.77
CA MET A 18 4.95 -14.66 -52.75
C MET A 18 5.24 -15.49 -51.46
N GLY A 19 5.67 -16.75 -51.63
CA GLY A 19 6.05 -17.60 -50.48
C GLY A 19 7.29 -17.06 -49.74
N ALA A 20 8.25 -16.48 -50.44
CA ALA A 20 9.43 -15.86 -49.84
C ALA A 20 9.06 -14.60 -49.01
N GLU A 21 8.19 -13.74 -49.56
CA GLU A 21 7.71 -12.52 -48.88
C GLU A 21 6.90 -12.86 -47.62
N ILE A 22 6.01 -13.85 -47.68
CA ILE A 22 5.25 -14.31 -46.53
C ILE A 22 6.18 -14.85 -45.43
N ARG A 23 7.19 -15.64 -45.78
CA ARG A 23 8.16 -16.16 -44.81
C ARG A 23 8.92 -15.04 -44.13
N GLN A 24 9.33 -14.02 -44.87
CA GLN A 24 10.07 -12.87 -44.35
C GLN A 24 9.19 -12.01 -43.45
N GLY A 25 7.90 -11.83 -43.82
CA GLY A 25 6.92 -11.13 -43.02
C GLY A 25 6.67 -11.83 -41.66
N ILE A 26 6.55 -13.15 -41.66
CA ILE A 26 6.35 -13.94 -40.43
C ILE A 26 7.58 -13.86 -39.53
N ASN A 27 8.79 -13.97 -40.06
CA ASN A 27 10.01 -13.86 -39.27
C ASN A 27 10.15 -12.49 -38.61
N ASN A 28 9.87 -11.42 -39.34
CA ASN A 28 9.88 -10.06 -38.79
C ASN A 28 8.83 -9.82 -37.71
N PHE A 29 7.71 -10.55 -37.77
CA PHE A 29 6.65 -10.47 -36.75
C PHE A 29 7.02 -11.22 -35.46
N VAL A 30 7.68 -12.37 -35.59
CA VAL A 30 8.10 -13.21 -34.45
C VAL A 30 9.32 -12.62 -33.73
N GLU A 31 10.19 -11.90 -34.42
CA GLU A 31 11.39 -11.29 -33.81
C GLU A 31 11.13 -9.97 -33.08
N LYS A 32 10.00 -9.31 -33.33
CA LYS A 32 9.71 -7.97 -32.80
C LYS A 32 9.47 -7.86 -31.30
N ASP A 33 9.16 -8.94 -30.59
CA ASP A 33 8.67 -8.88 -29.22
C ASP A 33 9.43 -9.77 -28.21
N ARG A 34 10.69 -10.04 -28.44
CA ARG A 34 11.51 -10.72 -27.42
C ARG A 34 12.13 -9.72 -26.44
N VAL A 35 11.28 -9.01 -25.72
CA VAL A 35 11.71 -8.15 -24.62
C VAL A 35 11.64 -8.94 -23.33
N VAL A 36 12.76 -9.19 -22.69
CA VAL A 36 12.84 -9.76 -21.36
C VAL A 36 12.94 -8.60 -20.37
N THR A 37 11.87 -8.36 -19.62
CA THR A 37 11.91 -7.39 -18.52
C THR A 37 12.46 -8.08 -17.29
N VAL A 38 13.68 -7.77 -16.90
CA VAL A 38 14.26 -8.21 -15.63
C VAL A 38 14.07 -7.11 -14.59
N LYS A 39 13.42 -7.46 -13.47
CA LYS A 39 13.38 -6.61 -12.27
C LYS A 39 14.50 -7.06 -11.35
N GLY A 40 15.46 -6.19 -11.12
CA GLY A 40 16.47 -6.39 -10.09
C GLY A 40 15.94 -5.86 -8.75
N LEU A 41 16.05 -6.63 -7.68
CA LEU A 41 15.88 -6.18 -6.31
C LEU A 41 17.27 -5.95 -5.74
N ALA A 42 17.51 -4.75 -5.23
CA ALA A 42 18.69 -4.43 -4.44
C ALA A 42 18.22 -4.17 -3.01
N GLU A 43 18.74 -4.92 -2.05
CA GLU A 43 18.50 -4.74 -0.63
C GLU A 43 19.80 -4.28 0.02
N MET A 44 19.70 -3.30 0.90
CA MET A 44 20.79 -2.82 1.71
C MET A 44 20.33 -2.74 3.16
N GLU A 45 21.00 -3.45 4.05
CA GLU A 45 20.78 -3.32 5.47
C GLU A 45 21.47 -2.05 5.97
N VAL A 46 20.68 -1.17 6.58
CA VAL A 46 21.20 0.03 7.25
C VAL A 46 20.78 0.01 8.72
N PRO A 47 21.64 0.41 9.66
CA PRO A 47 21.24 0.50 11.05
C PRO A 47 20.13 1.55 11.20
N ALA A 48 19.10 1.20 11.98
CA ALA A 48 18.02 2.13 12.28
C ALA A 48 18.59 3.28 13.13
N ASN A 49 18.30 4.51 12.71
CA ASN A 49 18.72 5.74 13.41
C ASN A 49 17.53 6.48 14.05
N LYS A 50 16.32 5.98 13.83
CA LYS A 50 15.09 6.57 14.34
C LYS A 50 14.03 5.50 14.50
N VAL A 51 13.28 5.56 15.58
CA VAL A 51 12.11 4.72 15.84
C VAL A 51 10.87 5.59 15.98
N THR A 52 9.78 5.14 15.39
CA THR A 52 8.44 5.73 15.57
C THR A 52 7.53 4.66 16.14
N TRP A 53 7.00 4.91 17.33
CA TRP A 53 6.17 3.97 18.06
C TRP A 53 4.80 4.56 18.34
N PRO A 54 3.73 4.13 17.64
CA PRO A 54 2.37 4.55 17.92
C PRO A 54 1.76 3.72 19.05
N LEU A 55 1.37 4.36 20.13
CA LEU A 55 0.63 3.81 21.26
C LEU A 55 -0.85 4.12 21.06
N MET A 56 -1.62 3.12 20.65
CA MET A 56 -3.06 3.25 20.44
C MET A 56 -3.84 2.64 21.58
N TYR A 57 -4.83 3.36 22.09
CA TYR A 57 -5.81 2.82 23.05
C TYR A 57 -7.22 3.32 22.73
N LYS A 58 -8.21 2.62 23.28
CA LYS A 58 -9.63 2.91 23.06
C LYS A 58 -10.36 3.01 24.38
N GLU A 59 -11.28 3.97 24.45
CA GLU A 59 -12.22 4.14 25.55
C GLU A 59 -13.66 4.12 25.01
N VAL A 60 -14.55 3.48 25.75
CA VAL A 60 -15.96 3.37 25.37
C VAL A 60 -16.84 3.86 26.49
N GLY A 61 -17.97 4.46 26.14
CA GLY A 61 -18.93 4.97 27.14
C GLY A 61 -20.15 5.60 26.49
N ASN A 62 -21.05 6.08 27.36
CA ASN A 62 -22.30 6.72 26.92
C ASN A 62 -22.32 8.22 27.12
N ASP A 63 -21.33 8.78 27.83
CA ASP A 63 -21.17 10.21 28.06
C ASP A 63 -19.82 10.68 27.53
N LEU A 64 -19.86 11.58 26.55
CA LEU A 64 -18.69 12.08 25.85
C LEU A 64 -17.80 12.94 26.75
N ALA A 65 -18.38 13.73 27.65
CA ALA A 65 -17.63 14.58 28.56
C ALA A 65 -16.78 13.76 29.54
N THR A 66 -17.37 12.69 30.11
CA THR A 66 -16.66 11.74 30.96
C THR A 66 -15.53 11.03 30.20
N LEU A 67 -15.78 10.65 28.94
CA LEU A 67 -14.76 10.01 28.10
C LEU A 67 -13.58 10.94 27.83
N TYR A 68 -13.82 12.22 27.53
CA TYR A 68 -12.77 13.20 27.33
C TYR A 68 -11.89 13.39 28.56
N ASN A 69 -12.48 13.48 29.74
CA ASN A 69 -11.74 13.60 30.99
C ASN A 69 -10.85 12.35 31.19
N LYS A 70 -11.42 11.16 31.00
CA LYS A 70 -10.69 9.91 31.15
C LYS A 70 -9.52 9.78 30.15
N ILE A 71 -9.71 10.22 28.90
CA ILE A 71 -8.65 10.26 27.89
C ILE A 71 -7.56 11.24 28.30
N SER A 72 -7.92 12.41 28.79
CA SER A 72 -6.96 13.42 29.25
C SER A 72 -6.09 12.89 30.40
N ASP A 73 -6.72 12.23 31.37
CA ASP A 73 -6.04 11.62 32.52
C ASP A 73 -5.11 10.48 32.06
N THR A 74 -5.60 9.63 31.15
CA THR A 74 -4.82 8.52 30.60
C THR A 74 -3.61 9.03 29.78
N ASN A 75 -3.83 10.05 28.92
CA ASN A 75 -2.75 10.69 28.18
C ASN A 75 -1.68 11.24 29.10
N SER A 76 -2.09 11.95 30.15
CA SER A 76 -1.19 12.51 31.15
C SER A 76 -0.39 11.43 31.88
N ALA A 77 -1.03 10.33 32.24
CA ALA A 77 -0.34 9.20 32.88
C ALA A 77 0.69 8.55 31.94
N ILE A 78 0.35 8.33 30.66
CA ILE A 78 1.26 7.77 29.67
C ILE A 78 2.43 8.69 29.41
N VAL A 79 2.19 9.99 29.20
CA VAL A 79 3.26 10.98 28.99
C VAL A 79 4.23 11.03 30.18
N ASN A 80 3.67 11.04 31.40
CA ASN A 80 4.50 11.03 32.62
C ASN A 80 5.32 9.75 32.75
N PHE A 81 4.78 8.61 32.36
CA PHE A 81 5.51 7.36 32.33
C PHE A 81 6.65 7.39 31.32
N LEU A 82 6.40 7.87 30.10
CA LEU A 82 7.42 8.00 29.04
C LEU A 82 8.53 8.95 29.45
N LYS A 83 8.20 10.10 30.06
CA LYS A 83 9.19 11.05 30.60
C LYS A 83 10.08 10.41 31.66
N LYS A 84 9.51 9.59 32.56
CA LYS A 84 10.29 8.84 33.55
C LYS A 84 11.23 7.82 32.95
N LYS A 85 10.92 7.33 31.74
CA LYS A 85 11.78 6.42 30.96
C LYS A 85 12.82 7.13 30.11
N GLY A 86 12.90 8.45 30.15
CA GLY A 86 13.91 9.24 29.46
C GLY A 86 13.50 9.70 28.05
N ILE A 87 12.22 9.58 27.70
CA ILE A 87 11.65 10.18 26.48
C ILE A 87 11.36 11.65 26.75
N THR A 88 11.80 12.54 25.87
CA THR A 88 11.57 13.98 26.00
C THR A 88 10.20 14.36 25.44
N GLU A 89 9.72 15.55 25.80
CA GLU A 89 8.39 16.00 25.39
C GLU A 89 8.30 16.22 23.87
N ASP A 90 9.37 16.68 23.27
CA ASP A 90 9.47 16.91 21.80
C ASP A 90 9.43 15.58 21.02
N GLU A 91 9.71 14.46 21.68
CA GLU A 91 9.63 13.12 21.09
C GLU A 91 8.21 12.53 21.18
N ILE A 92 7.29 13.18 21.89
CA ILE A 92 5.93 12.70 22.14
C ILE A 92 4.93 13.58 21.38
N SER A 93 4.09 12.98 20.55
CA SER A 93 2.99 13.64 19.86
C SER A 93 1.67 12.98 20.23
N ILE A 94 0.71 13.77 20.72
CA ILE A 94 -0.65 13.30 21.03
C ILE A 94 -1.55 13.69 19.88
N ASN A 95 -2.12 12.71 19.20
CA ASN A 95 -3.05 12.95 18.11
C ASN A 95 -4.45 13.29 18.66
N ALA A 96 -5.22 14.05 17.88
CA ALA A 96 -6.62 14.30 18.20
C ALA A 96 -7.38 12.95 18.29
N PRO A 97 -8.23 12.76 19.31
CA PRO A 97 -9.00 11.54 19.46
C PRO A 97 -10.03 11.41 18.32
N GLU A 98 -10.12 10.22 17.75
CA GLU A 98 -11.16 9.82 16.80
C GLU A 98 -12.39 9.33 17.59
N ILE A 99 -13.56 9.90 17.29
CA ILE A 99 -14.81 9.59 17.97
C ILE A 99 -15.78 8.95 16.99
N ILE A 100 -16.26 7.76 17.33
CA ILE A 100 -17.28 7.05 16.56
C ILE A 100 -18.56 6.97 17.43
N ASP A 101 -19.68 7.52 16.92
CA ASP A 101 -21.00 7.29 17.52
C ASP A 101 -21.57 5.98 16.97
N MET A 102 -21.45 4.92 17.76
CA MET A 102 -21.89 3.58 17.42
C MET A 102 -23.39 3.48 17.17
N GLN A 103 -24.19 4.46 17.62
CA GLN A 103 -25.63 4.50 17.34
C GLN A 103 -25.94 5.20 16.03
N ALA A 104 -25.14 6.17 15.61
CA ALA A 104 -25.31 6.90 14.37
C ALA A 104 -24.88 6.08 13.14
N GLU A 105 -23.87 5.23 13.28
CA GLU A 105 -23.34 4.42 12.18
C GLU A 105 -24.09 3.08 11.97
N ARG A 106 -25.22 2.90 12.64
CA ARG A 106 -25.91 1.61 12.65
C ARG A 106 -26.67 1.31 11.36
N TYR A 107 -26.19 0.29 10.66
CA TYR A 107 -26.93 -0.46 9.64
C TYR A 107 -27.63 -1.72 10.21
N ASN A 108 -27.30 -2.16 11.41
CA ASN A 108 -27.81 -3.40 12.03
C ASN A 108 -28.47 -3.17 13.39
N SER A 109 -29.53 -3.94 13.65
CA SER A 109 -30.44 -3.81 14.83
C SER A 109 -29.89 -4.37 16.15
N ASN A 110 -28.62 -4.78 16.22
CA ASN A 110 -28.07 -5.33 17.46
C ASN A 110 -27.78 -4.24 18.51
N PRO A 111 -28.21 -4.39 19.78
CA PRO A 111 -27.91 -3.42 20.81
C PRO A 111 -26.39 -3.36 21.08
N VAL A 112 -25.81 -2.17 21.01
CA VAL A 112 -24.43 -1.92 21.48
C VAL A 112 -24.49 -1.41 22.92
N PRO A 113 -23.63 -1.93 23.80
CA PRO A 113 -23.66 -1.56 25.23
C PRO A 113 -23.20 -0.12 25.46
N TYR A 114 -22.40 0.45 24.54
CA TYR A 114 -21.86 1.81 24.62
C TYR A 114 -22.15 2.60 23.33
N ARG A 115 -22.46 3.87 23.50
CA ARG A 115 -22.77 4.77 22.39
C ARG A 115 -21.51 5.26 21.69
N TYR A 116 -20.52 5.66 22.46
CA TYR A 116 -19.29 6.26 21.92
C TYR A 116 -18.12 5.31 22.05
N ASN A 117 -17.33 5.24 20.97
CA ASN A 117 -16.01 4.62 20.94
C ASN A 117 -15.00 5.71 20.56
N VAL A 118 -14.05 5.95 21.44
CA VAL A 118 -13.02 6.97 21.24
C VAL A 118 -11.66 6.30 21.14
N THR A 119 -10.99 6.50 20.04
CA THR A 119 -9.63 5.99 19.78
C THR A 119 -8.65 7.13 19.89
N THR A 120 -7.59 6.94 20.68
CA THR A 120 -6.51 7.91 20.83
C THR A 120 -5.18 7.25 20.49
N VAL A 121 -4.30 8.01 19.82
CA VAL A 121 -2.95 7.58 19.44
C VAL A 121 -1.95 8.57 20.00
N ILE A 122 -0.99 8.08 20.78
CA ILE A 122 0.19 8.81 21.20
C ILE A 122 1.37 8.27 20.41
N THR A 123 2.03 9.11 19.63
CA THR A 123 3.17 8.72 18.82
C THR A 123 4.46 9.16 19.49
N VAL A 124 5.34 8.21 19.75
CA VAL A 124 6.70 8.47 20.24
C VAL A 124 7.66 8.36 19.06
N THR A 125 8.47 9.39 18.85
CA THR A 125 9.48 9.41 17.79
C THR A 125 10.82 9.76 18.40
N SER A 126 11.72 8.78 18.51
CA SER A 126 13.02 8.94 19.17
C SER A 126 14.16 8.46 18.29
N SER A 127 15.32 9.06 18.48
CA SER A 127 16.59 8.58 17.92
C SER A 127 17.30 7.55 18.82
N LYS A 128 16.75 7.28 20.01
CA LYS A 128 17.27 6.29 20.96
C LYS A 128 16.73 4.91 20.61
N VAL A 129 17.41 4.21 19.72
CA VAL A 129 16.93 2.93 19.15
C VAL A 129 17.14 1.76 20.10
N ASP A 130 17.98 1.92 21.14
CA ASP A 130 18.40 0.87 22.10
C ASP A 130 17.70 0.98 23.47
N LEU A 131 16.55 1.65 23.55
CA LEU A 131 15.81 1.87 24.81
C LEU A 131 14.84 0.74 25.10
#